data_0f662a1b69dc9deb9784fd461730c5d5
#
_entry.id   0f662a1b69dc9deb9784fd461730c5d5
#
_cell.length_a   1.000
_cell.length_b   1.000
_cell.length_c   1.000
_cell.angle_alpha   90.00
_cell.angle_beta   90.00
_cell.angle_gamma   90.00
#
_symmetry.space_group_name_H-M   'P 1'
#
loop_
_entity.id
_entity.type
_entity.pdbx_description
1 polymer ?
#
loop_
_entity_poly.entity_id
_entity_poly.type
_entity_poly.pdbx_seq_one_letter_code
_entity_poly.pdbx_strand_id
1 'polypeptide(L)'
;MSQRTFLVTGATGDTGGATAEQMLARGHQVRALAHRQDNRAERLQGLGAEVVFGDFLNLDDVRAALLGVAGAYFCYPIRPGIIQATALFAQAAKEAGVKCVVNMSQISAREDAKSHAAQDHWLAERVFDWSGLTVVHLRPTYFAEWLLYLAPMIRAGLLHVPFGTGRHAPIAAEDQARVIVGILENPSQHGGKAYPLYGPVEFTYQGIADVLSRVLGKEVQYKQVSFETMLQMMASGGQKPPAGHNARALYGEFEQAPDRRPGDSFAMQHLREVAIDHQNGVFAGTNDLVETIGGWPATTLEAFIDKHRAAFA
;
A
#
# COMPACT_ATOMS: atom_id res chain seq x y z
N MET A 1 15.68 24.92 1.18
CA MET A 1 15.11 24.21 2.34
C MET A 1 16.24 23.48 3.05
N SER A 2 16.23 23.39 4.39
CA SER A 2 17.26 22.62 5.10
C SER A 2 17.08 21.13 4.78
N GLN A 3 18.17 20.45 4.49
CA GLN A 3 18.21 19.01 4.26
C GLN A 3 17.76 18.28 5.53
N ARG A 4 16.74 17.44 5.43
CA ARG A 4 16.19 16.64 6.53
C ARG A 4 16.28 15.17 6.19
N THR A 5 16.49 14.32 7.18
CA THR A 5 16.47 12.86 7.03
C THR A 5 15.05 12.34 7.32
N PHE A 6 14.50 11.55 6.42
CA PHE A 6 13.22 10.88 6.59
C PHE A 6 13.40 9.37 6.58
N LEU A 7 12.74 8.68 7.51
CA LEU A 7 12.66 7.23 7.48
C LEU A 7 11.50 6.78 6.57
N VAL A 8 11.79 5.90 5.64
CA VAL A 8 10.80 5.23 4.82
C VAL A 8 10.85 3.74 5.13
N THR A 9 9.77 3.22 5.69
CA THR A 9 9.60 1.78 5.89
C THR A 9 8.81 1.17 4.74
N GLY A 10 8.92 -0.15 4.54
CA GLY A 10 8.35 -0.75 3.33
C GLY A 10 8.93 -0.18 2.02
N ALA A 11 10.14 0.38 2.08
CA ALA A 11 10.79 1.08 0.97
C ALA A 11 11.10 0.19 -0.24
N THR A 12 11.10 -1.12 -0.06
CA THR A 12 11.23 -2.09 -1.15
C THR A 12 9.87 -2.42 -1.81
N GLY A 13 8.75 -1.88 -1.31
CA GLY A 13 7.41 -1.98 -1.88
C GLY A 13 7.08 -0.83 -2.83
N ASP A 14 5.90 -0.89 -3.46
CA ASP A 14 5.49 0.09 -4.49
C ASP A 14 5.37 1.50 -3.91
N THR A 15 4.58 1.71 -2.87
CA THR A 15 4.37 3.04 -2.27
C THR A 15 5.61 3.52 -1.53
N GLY A 16 6.27 2.66 -0.75
CA GLY A 16 7.48 3.04 -0.02
C GLY A 16 8.65 3.36 -0.96
N GLY A 17 8.83 2.58 -2.03
CA GLY A 17 9.83 2.84 -3.06
C GLY A 17 9.61 4.18 -3.75
N ALA A 18 8.37 4.43 -4.21
CA ALA A 18 8.00 5.70 -4.81
C ALA A 18 8.18 6.89 -3.83
N THR A 19 7.87 6.69 -2.54
CA THR A 19 8.10 7.71 -1.51
C THR A 19 9.59 8.03 -1.36
N ALA A 20 10.44 7.00 -1.27
CA ALA A 20 11.88 7.18 -1.14
C ALA A 20 12.46 7.92 -2.36
N GLU A 21 12.08 7.52 -3.56
CA GLU A 21 12.52 8.16 -4.80
C GLU A 21 12.10 9.63 -4.90
N GLN A 22 10.86 9.94 -4.58
CA GLN A 22 10.35 11.31 -4.60
C GLN A 22 11.02 12.20 -3.54
N MET A 23 11.28 11.67 -2.34
CA MET A 23 12.02 12.39 -1.29
C MET A 23 13.46 12.70 -1.72
N LEU A 24 14.17 11.71 -2.29
CA LEU A 24 15.52 11.90 -2.82
C LEU A 24 15.54 12.93 -3.94
N ALA A 25 14.59 12.86 -4.88
CA ALA A 25 14.47 13.83 -5.97
C ALA A 25 14.21 15.27 -5.50
N ARG A 26 13.64 15.44 -4.31
CA ARG A 26 13.43 16.75 -3.66
C ARG A 26 14.63 17.19 -2.79
N GLY A 27 15.73 16.44 -2.81
CA GLY A 27 16.98 16.78 -2.11
C GLY A 27 16.98 16.45 -0.61
N HIS A 28 16.04 15.63 -0.14
CA HIS A 28 16.05 15.13 1.23
C HIS A 28 16.96 13.90 1.36
N GLN A 29 17.43 13.64 2.57
CA GLN A 29 18.07 12.37 2.92
C GLN A 29 16.99 11.34 3.23
N VAL A 30 17.15 10.14 2.71
CA VAL A 30 16.24 9.03 2.96
C VAL A 30 16.98 7.91 3.64
N ARG A 31 16.48 7.48 4.79
CA ARG A 31 16.83 6.20 5.39
C ARG A 31 15.73 5.20 5.08
N ALA A 32 16.09 4.09 4.45
CA ALA A 32 15.16 3.03 4.07
C ALA A 32 15.36 1.83 5.00
N LEU A 33 14.33 1.46 5.78
CA LEU A 33 14.38 0.24 6.58
C LEU A 33 13.93 -0.93 5.71
N ALA A 34 14.84 -1.88 5.49
CA ALA A 34 14.62 -3.10 4.75
C ALA A 34 14.82 -4.33 5.64
N HIS A 35 14.09 -5.41 5.37
CA HIS A 35 14.21 -6.65 6.13
C HIS A 35 15.41 -7.49 5.69
N ARG A 36 15.79 -7.41 4.42
CA ARG A 36 16.92 -8.17 3.84
C ARG A 36 17.57 -7.42 2.68
N GLN A 37 18.81 -7.80 2.40
CA GLN A 37 19.50 -7.30 1.22
C GLN A 37 19.01 -8.07 -0.02
N ASP A 38 18.49 -7.33 -0.99
CA ASP A 38 18.10 -7.82 -2.31
C ASP A 38 18.27 -6.69 -3.34
N ASN A 39 18.04 -6.99 -4.62
CA ASN A 39 18.20 -6.02 -5.72
C ASN A 39 17.33 -4.76 -5.58
N ARG A 40 16.23 -4.79 -4.81
CA ARG A 40 15.40 -3.62 -4.53
C ARG A 40 16.09 -2.70 -3.52
N ALA A 41 16.69 -3.29 -2.48
CA ALA A 41 17.51 -2.55 -1.52
C ALA A 41 18.75 -1.95 -2.20
N GLU A 42 19.44 -2.70 -3.06
CA GLU A 42 20.58 -2.22 -3.86
C GLU A 42 20.17 -1.08 -4.80
N ARG A 43 18.99 -1.15 -5.42
CA ARG A 43 18.45 -0.04 -6.24
C ARG A 43 18.29 1.24 -5.41
N LEU A 44 17.73 1.16 -4.20
CA LEU A 44 17.56 2.32 -3.33
C LEU A 44 18.91 2.92 -2.91
N GLN A 45 19.92 2.08 -2.62
CA GLN A 45 21.28 2.53 -2.36
C GLN A 45 21.88 3.25 -3.57
N GLY A 46 21.68 2.69 -4.77
CA GLY A 46 22.11 3.32 -6.03
C GLY A 46 21.46 4.68 -6.29
N LEU A 47 20.27 4.93 -5.76
CA LEU A 47 19.58 6.22 -5.81
C LEU A 47 20.01 7.19 -4.71
N GLY A 48 20.86 6.77 -3.78
CA GLY A 48 21.41 7.60 -2.70
C GLY A 48 20.69 7.47 -1.36
N ALA A 49 19.81 6.46 -1.17
CA ALA A 49 19.22 6.18 0.13
C ALA A 49 20.23 5.48 1.06
N GLU A 50 20.21 5.83 2.34
CA GLU A 50 20.83 5.05 3.40
C GLU A 50 19.93 3.83 3.68
N VAL A 51 20.34 2.63 3.25
CA VAL A 51 19.59 1.41 3.53
C VAL A 51 20.10 0.79 4.83
N VAL A 52 19.19 0.64 5.80
CA VAL A 52 19.44 -0.06 7.06
C VAL A 52 18.63 -1.33 7.11
N PHE A 53 19.19 -2.38 7.71
CA PHE A 53 18.51 -3.67 7.83
C PHE A 53 18.07 -3.89 9.27
N GLY A 54 16.82 -4.33 9.45
CA GLY A 54 16.27 -4.59 10.77
C GLY A 54 14.88 -5.20 10.73
N ASP A 55 14.43 -5.66 11.88
CA ASP A 55 13.09 -6.21 12.10
C ASP A 55 12.21 -5.20 12.85
N PHE A 56 11.01 -4.96 12.35
CA PHE A 56 9.99 -4.15 13.04
C PHE A 56 9.60 -4.67 14.41
N LEU A 57 9.79 -5.96 14.67
CA LEU A 57 9.48 -6.59 15.93
C LEU A 57 10.68 -6.61 16.90
N ASN A 58 11.79 -5.98 16.52
CA ASN A 58 12.95 -5.73 17.36
C ASN A 58 13.05 -4.24 17.69
N LEU A 59 12.87 -3.87 18.96
CA LEU A 59 12.88 -2.47 19.39
C LEU A 59 14.20 -1.76 19.11
N ASP A 60 15.35 -2.45 19.27
CA ASP A 60 16.65 -1.84 19.07
C ASP A 60 16.94 -1.55 17.60
N ASP A 61 16.49 -2.42 16.69
CA ASP A 61 16.57 -2.16 15.24
C ASP A 61 15.73 -0.94 14.85
N VAL A 62 14.51 -0.83 15.41
CA VAL A 62 13.62 0.30 15.15
C VAL A 62 14.18 1.60 15.73
N ARG A 63 14.79 1.56 16.92
CA ARG A 63 15.48 2.72 17.52
C ARG A 63 16.64 3.19 16.65
N ALA A 64 17.48 2.24 16.19
CA ALA A 64 18.60 2.56 15.31
C ALA A 64 18.14 3.20 14.00
N ALA A 65 17.06 2.68 13.40
CA ALA A 65 16.49 3.23 12.18
C ALA A 65 15.94 4.65 12.35
N LEU A 66 15.40 5.01 13.52
CA LEU A 66 14.78 6.31 13.79
C LEU A 66 15.74 7.38 14.32
N LEU A 67 16.99 7.03 14.62
CA LEU A 67 17.97 7.99 15.18
C LEU A 67 18.23 9.16 14.23
N GLY A 68 17.94 10.39 14.68
CA GLY A 68 18.15 11.62 13.91
C GLY A 68 17.15 11.86 12.77
N VAL A 69 16.05 11.12 12.72
CA VAL A 69 15.00 11.23 11.71
C VAL A 69 14.03 12.35 12.04
N ALA A 70 13.73 13.20 11.06
CA ALA A 70 12.81 14.33 11.23
C ALA A 70 11.35 13.94 11.10
N GLY A 71 11.04 12.98 10.22
CA GLY A 71 9.70 12.45 9.98
C GLY A 71 9.78 11.05 9.38
N ALA A 72 8.72 10.27 9.50
CA ALA A 72 8.74 8.88 9.08
C ALA A 72 7.46 8.48 8.35
N TYR A 73 7.61 7.64 7.33
CA TYR A 73 6.54 6.85 6.74
C TYR A 73 6.58 5.45 7.31
N PHE A 74 5.47 5.04 7.93
CA PHE A 74 5.29 3.71 8.51
C PHE A 74 4.34 2.88 7.64
N CYS A 75 4.83 1.76 7.14
CA CYS A 75 4.06 0.76 6.42
C CYS A 75 4.47 -0.62 6.90
N TYR A 76 3.51 -1.36 7.43
CA TYR A 76 3.68 -2.75 7.83
C TYR A 76 2.92 -3.66 6.86
N PRO A 77 3.48 -4.79 6.42
CA PRO A 77 2.78 -5.69 5.51
C PRO A 77 1.51 -6.25 6.15
N ILE A 78 0.55 -6.66 5.30
CA ILE A 78 -0.71 -7.29 5.75
C ILE A 78 -0.40 -8.71 6.25
N ARG A 79 0.05 -8.79 7.49
CA ARG A 79 0.36 -10.03 8.22
C ARG A 79 0.16 -9.82 9.71
N PRO A 80 0.07 -10.87 10.53
CA PRO A 80 0.05 -10.75 11.99
C PRO A 80 1.25 -9.96 12.51
N GLY A 81 1.04 -9.16 13.57
CA GLY A 81 2.11 -8.41 14.25
C GLY A 81 2.09 -6.89 14.04
N ILE A 82 1.18 -6.34 13.23
CA ILE A 82 1.13 -4.89 13.00
C ILE A 82 0.92 -4.10 14.30
N ILE A 83 0.09 -4.57 15.21
CA ILE A 83 -0.18 -3.87 16.49
C ILE A 83 1.11 -3.80 17.32
N GLN A 84 1.86 -4.89 17.43
CA GLN A 84 3.15 -4.92 18.12
C GLN A 84 4.17 -4.03 17.43
N ALA A 85 4.32 -4.14 16.10
CA ALA A 85 5.23 -3.31 15.32
C ALA A 85 4.92 -1.82 15.49
N THR A 86 3.62 -1.45 15.50
CA THR A 86 3.17 -0.08 15.73
C THR A 86 3.55 0.43 17.12
N ALA A 87 3.37 -0.40 18.15
CA ALA A 87 3.74 -0.01 19.52
C ALA A 87 5.25 0.22 19.66
N LEU A 88 6.07 -0.68 19.11
CA LEU A 88 7.53 -0.54 19.11
C LEU A 88 7.99 0.69 18.33
N PHE A 89 7.39 0.90 17.16
CA PHE A 89 7.69 2.05 16.30
C PHE A 89 7.29 3.37 16.97
N ALA A 90 6.10 3.44 17.56
CA ALA A 90 5.62 4.64 18.24
C ALA A 90 6.52 5.00 19.44
N GLN A 91 6.94 4.01 20.24
CA GLN A 91 7.86 4.22 21.35
C GLN A 91 9.20 4.76 20.85
N ALA A 92 9.83 4.11 19.86
CA ALA A 92 11.12 4.53 19.33
C ALA A 92 11.06 5.91 18.62
N ALA A 93 9.97 6.20 17.90
CA ALA A 93 9.75 7.50 17.25
C ALA A 93 9.62 8.63 18.29
N LYS A 94 8.98 8.36 19.41
CA LYS A 94 8.86 9.29 20.53
C LYS A 94 10.21 9.56 21.18
N GLU A 95 11.00 8.53 21.45
CA GLU A 95 12.37 8.63 21.99
C GLU A 95 13.29 9.45 21.06
N ALA A 96 13.17 9.23 19.73
CA ALA A 96 13.95 9.94 18.72
C ALA A 96 13.46 11.38 18.44
N GLY A 97 12.31 11.78 18.99
CA GLY A 97 11.75 13.12 18.77
C GLY A 97 11.24 13.36 17.35
N VAL A 98 10.77 12.30 16.67
CA VAL A 98 10.19 12.36 15.33
C VAL A 98 9.01 13.33 15.31
N LYS A 99 8.99 14.25 14.32
CA LYS A 99 8.01 15.34 14.27
C LYS A 99 6.66 14.90 13.70
N CYS A 100 6.66 13.92 12.81
CA CYS A 100 5.45 13.40 12.18
C CYS A 100 5.66 11.97 11.71
N VAL A 101 4.65 11.13 11.90
CA VAL A 101 4.56 9.80 11.31
C VAL A 101 3.38 9.76 10.34
N VAL A 102 3.62 9.37 9.11
CA VAL A 102 2.56 9.04 8.15
C VAL A 102 2.37 7.53 8.18
N ASN A 103 1.26 7.08 8.72
CA ASN A 103 0.91 5.67 8.85
C ASN A 103 0.09 5.19 7.66
N MET A 104 0.57 4.18 6.94
CA MET A 104 -0.21 3.48 5.92
C MET A 104 -1.20 2.53 6.61
N SER A 105 -2.47 2.91 6.57
CA SER A 105 -3.60 2.10 6.98
C SER A 105 -4.33 1.54 5.76
N GLN A 106 -5.62 1.32 5.81
CA GLN A 106 -6.43 0.87 4.68
C GLN A 106 -7.85 1.40 4.79
N ILE A 107 -8.56 1.52 3.68
CA ILE A 107 -9.93 2.07 3.65
C ILE A 107 -10.92 1.22 4.46
N SER A 108 -10.69 -0.08 4.57
CA SER A 108 -11.52 -1.01 5.33
C SER A 108 -11.21 -1.03 6.84
N ALA A 109 -10.22 -0.25 7.32
CA ALA A 109 -9.87 -0.18 8.74
C ALA A 109 -11.00 0.47 9.56
N ARG A 110 -11.72 -0.33 10.33
CA ARG A 110 -12.84 0.09 11.19
C ARG A 110 -13.05 -0.90 12.32
N GLU A 111 -13.74 -0.45 13.36
CA GLU A 111 -13.98 -1.23 14.59
C GLU A 111 -14.74 -2.54 14.31
N ASP A 112 -15.76 -2.48 13.47
CA ASP A 112 -16.64 -3.61 13.15
C ASP A 112 -16.17 -4.43 11.94
N ALA A 113 -14.95 -4.17 11.44
CA ALA A 113 -14.39 -4.91 10.30
C ALA A 113 -14.38 -6.42 10.58
N LYS A 114 -14.81 -7.21 9.58
CA LYS A 114 -14.75 -8.68 9.67
C LYS A 114 -13.37 -9.20 9.26
N SER A 115 -12.65 -8.47 8.43
CA SER A 115 -11.25 -8.76 8.13
C SER A 115 -10.38 -8.56 9.36
N HIS A 116 -9.63 -9.59 9.76
CA HIS A 116 -8.66 -9.51 10.85
C HIS A 116 -7.59 -8.44 10.58
N ALA A 117 -7.11 -8.35 9.35
CA ALA A 117 -6.13 -7.32 9.00
C ALA A 117 -6.72 -5.91 9.05
N ALA A 118 -7.96 -5.71 8.61
CA ALA A 118 -8.62 -4.41 8.70
C ALA A 118 -8.84 -3.97 10.15
N GLN A 119 -9.23 -4.91 11.02
CA GLN A 119 -9.39 -4.66 12.44
C GLN A 119 -8.03 -4.38 13.12
N ASP A 120 -6.99 -5.14 12.78
CA ASP A 120 -5.64 -4.92 13.29
C ASP A 120 -5.08 -3.55 12.85
N HIS A 121 -5.37 -3.09 11.61
CA HIS A 121 -5.01 -1.74 11.16
C HIS A 121 -5.76 -0.66 11.93
N TRP A 122 -7.06 -0.86 12.18
CA TRP A 122 -7.82 0.08 13.02
C TRP A 122 -7.25 0.16 14.44
N LEU A 123 -6.87 -0.96 15.06
CA LEU A 123 -6.21 -0.98 16.36
C LEU A 123 -4.83 -0.31 16.31
N ALA A 124 -4.06 -0.53 15.26
CA ALA A 124 -2.76 0.13 15.06
C ALA A 124 -2.91 1.67 14.97
N GLU A 125 -3.94 2.17 14.28
CA GLU A 125 -4.27 3.61 14.32
C GLU A 125 -4.51 4.09 15.75
N ARG A 126 -5.28 3.35 16.56
CA ARG A 126 -5.54 3.72 17.98
C ARG A 126 -4.25 3.73 18.80
N VAL A 127 -3.35 2.77 18.58
CA VAL A 127 -2.03 2.75 19.27
C VAL A 127 -1.23 4.02 18.93
N PHE A 128 -1.21 4.42 17.67
CA PHE A 128 -0.57 5.67 17.25
C PHE A 128 -1.24 6.90 17.89
N ASP A 129 -2.58 6.96 17.89
CA ASP A 129 -3.32 8.08 18.50
C ASP A 129 -3.01 8.22 20.00
N TRP A 130 -2.94 7.11 20.72
CA TRP A 130 -2.60 7.09 22.14
C TRP A 130 -1.14 7.43 22.44
N SER A 131 -0.24 7.30 21.47
CA SER A 131 1.18 7.58 21.66
C SER A 131 1.51 9.03 21.95
N GLY A 132 0.62 9.95 21.56
CA GLY A 132 0.84 11.39 21.63
C GLY A 132 1.79 11.94 20.54
N LEU A 133 2.18 11.13 19.57
CA LEU A 133 2.89 11.59 18.37
C LEU A 133 1.96 12.36 17.44
N THR A 134 2.52 13.23 16.60
CA THR A 134 1.79 13.76 15.45
C THR A 134 1.72 12.69 14.39
N VAL A 135 0.56 12.09 14.18
CA VAL A 135 0.35 11.02 13.22
C VAL A 135 -0.71 11.41 12.19
N VAL A 136 -0.53 10.95 10.96
CA VAL A 136 -1.51 11.03 9.89
C VAL A 136 -1.78 9.64 9.38
N HIS A 137 -3.04 9.21 9.35
CA HIS A 137 -3.42 7.89 8.84
C HIS A 137 -3.87 8.02 7.39
N LEU A 138 -3.22 7.30 6.48
CA LEU A 138 -3.66 7.18 5.09
C LEU A 138 -4.46 5.90 4.92
N ARG A 139 -5.65 6.03 4.37
CA ARG A 139 -6.58 4.93 4.15
C ARG A 139 -6.87 4.79 2.65
N PRO A 140 -5.93 4.23 1.87
CA PRO A 140 -6.13 4.07 0.44
C PRO A 140 -7.20 3.03 0.12
N THR A 141 -7.89 3.27 -0.98
CA THR A 141 -8.71 2.29 -1.69
C THR A 141 -7.84 1.26 -2.40
N TYR A 142 -8.37 0.51 -3.37
CA TYR A 142 -7.57 -0.41 -4.16
C TYR A 142 -6.48 0.30 -4.96
N PHE A 143 -5.27 -0.26 -4.90
CA PHE A 143 -4.15 0.23 -5.70
C PHE A 143 -4.33 -0.15 -7.16
N ALA A 144 -3.97 0.74 -8.07
CA ALA A 144 -3.97 0.44 -9.49
C ALA A 144 -3.00 -0.72 -9.83
N GLU A 145 -1.93 -0.87 -9.04
CA GLU A 145 -0.95 -1.95 -9.12
C GLU A 145 -1.58 -3.35 -8.96
N TRP A 146 -2.77 -3.47 -8.35
CA TRP A 146 -3.50 -4.73 -8.30
C TRP A 146 -3.81 -5.30 -9.69
N LEU A 147 -3.98 -4.45 -10.70
CA LEU A 147 -4.17 -4.93 -12.08
C LEU A 147 -2.95 -5.66 -12.62
N LEU A 148 -1.76 -5.34 -12.14
CA LEU A 148 -0.53 -6.02 -12.55
C LEU A 148 -0.47 -7.48 -12.03
N TYR A 149 -1.14 -7.78 -10.89
CA TYR A 149 -1.33 -9.16 -10.45
C TYR A 149 -2.28 -9.95 -11.34
N LEU A 150 -3.27 -9.26 -11.86
CA LEU A 150 -4.24 -9.81 -12.78
C LEU A 150 -3.73 -9.80 -14.23
N ALA A 151 -2.51 -9.30 -14.48
CA ALA A 151 -1.95 -9.19 -15.82
C ALA A 151 -1.97 -10.52 -16.61
N PRO A 152 -1.64 -11.69 -16.03
CA PRO A 152 -1.77 -12.95 -16.77
C PRO A 152 -3.20 -13.23 -17.25
N MET A 153 -4.18 -12.93 -16.42
CA MET A 153 -5.60 -13.08 -16.76
C MET A 153 -6.03 -12.05 -17.82
N ILE A 154 -5.59 -10.79 -17.65
CA ILE A 154 -5.85 -9.70 -18.61
C ILE A 154 -5.21 -9.99 -19.98
N ARG A 155 -4.00 -10.57 -20.02
CA ARG A 155 -3.39 -11.04 -21.27
C ARG A 155 -4.23 -12.08 -22.00
N ALA A 156 -4.90 -12.94 -21.26
CA ALA A 156 -5.83 -13.92 -21.80
C ALA A 156 -7.22 -13.33 -22.20
N GLY A 157 -7.41 -12.01 -22.10
CA GLY A 157 -8.67 -11.35 -22.39
C GLY A 157 -9.73 -11.50 -21.31
N LEU A 158 -9.34 -11.80 -20.09
CA LEU A 158 -10.27 -12.11 -18.99
C LEU A 158 -10.01 -11.19 -17.78
N LEU A 159 -11.08 -10.86 -17.07
CA LEU A 159 -11.04 -10.20 -15.77
C LEU A 159 -12.06 -10.87 -14.84
N HIS A 160 -11.69 -12.03 -14.29
CA HIS A 160 -12.56 -12.86 -13.46
C HIS A 160 -12.26 -12.64 -11.98
N VAL A 161 -13.05 -11.80 -11.32
CA VAL A 161 -12.84 -11.36 -9.94
C VAL A 161 -14.15 -11.35 -9.13
N PRO A 162 -14.11 -11.44 -7.79
CA PRO A 162 -15.30 -11.65 -6.94
C PRO A 162 -15.96 -10.33 -6.48
N PHE A 163 -15.82 -9.24 -7.22
CA PHE A 163 -16.19 -7.92 -6.68
C PHE A 163 -17.59 -7.42 -7.08
N GLY A 164 -18.34 -8.17 -7.87
CA GLY A 164 -19.74 -7.86 -8.21
C GLY A 164 -19.90 -6.50 -8.88
N THR A 165 -20.86 -5.73 -8.39
CA THR A 165 -21.15 -4.35 -8.83
C THR A 165 -20.51 -3.30 -7.92
N GLY A 166 -19.69 -3.71 -6.97
CA GLY A 166 -18.95 -2.78 -6.10
C GLY A 166 -18.09 -1.80 -6.91
N ARG A 167 -17.84 -0.66 -6.35
CA ARG A 167 -17.12 0.44 -7.00
C ARG A 167 -15.89 0.84 -6.20
N HIS A 168 -14.87 1.29 -6.87
CA HIS A 168 -13.69 1.94 -6.28
C HIS A 168 -13.01 2.84 -7.32
N ALA A 169 -12.23 3.80 -6.85
CA ALA A 169 -11.40 4.65 -7.68
C ALA A 169 -9.93 4.20 -7.52
N PRO A 170 -9.37 3.36 -8.45
CA PRO A 170 -8.02 2.84 -8.32
C PRO A 170 -7.00 3.98 -8.15
N ILE A 171 -6.12 3.85 -7.15
CA ILE A 171 -5.10 4.85 -6.86
C ILE A 171 -3.70 4.27 -7.10
N ALA A 172 -2.85 4.99 -7.84
CA ALA A 172 -1.48 4.57 -8.08
C ALA A 172 -0.60 4.76 -6.84
N ALA A 173 0.38 3.88 -6.63
CA ALA A 173 1.33 3.98 -5.53
C ALA A 173 2.16 5.28 -5.58
N GLU A 174 2.48 5.76 -6.78
CA GLU A 174 3.17 7.04 -6.98
C GLU A 174 2.34 8.24 -6.48
N ASP A 175 1.02 8.19 -6.63
CA ASP A 175 0.10 9.22 -6.16
C ASP A 175 0.02 9.23 -4.64
N GLN A 176 -0.04 8.05 -4.04
CA GLN A 176 0.03 7.92 -2.58
C GLN A 176 1.35 8.45 -2.04
N ALA A 177 2.47 8.15 -2.72
CA ALA A 177 3.79 8.66 -2.36
C ALA A 177 3.83 10.20 -2.39
N ARG A 178 3.19 10.84 -3.38
CA ARG A 178 3.10 12.31 -3.43
C ARG A 178 2.39 12.89 -2.21
N VAL A 179 1.31 12.25 -1.78
CA VAL A 179 0.58 12.66 -0.56
C VAL A 179 1.46 12.46 0.68
N ILE A 180 2.15 11.33 0.79
CA ILE A 180 3.07 11.05 1.90
C ILE A 180 4.15 12.13 1.99
N VAL A 181 4.79 12.43 0.87
CA VAL A 181 5.84 13.46 0.78
C VAL A 181 5.30 14.83 1.15
N GLY A 182 4.14 15.24 0.62
CA GLY A 182 3.50 16.52 0.94
C GLY A 182 3.22 16.68 2.43
N ILE A 183 2.74 15.62 3.08
CA ILE A 183 2.48 15.60 4.52
C ILE A 183 3.79 15.71 5.32
N LEU A 184 4.81 14.91 4.98
CA LEU A 184 6.08 14.90 5.69
C LEU A 184 6.84 16.23 5.57
N GLU A 185 6.67 16.95 4.46
CA GLU A 185 7.24 18.29 4.27
C GLU A 185 6.50 19.34 5.09
N ASN A 186 5.17 19.23 5.26
CA ASN A 186 4.29 20.21 5.90
C ASN A 186 3.41 19.61 7.01
N PRO A 187 3.98 18.94 8.02
CA PRO A 187 3.23 18.12 8.97
C PRO A 187 2.24 18.90 9.84
N SER A 188 2.46 20.18 10.08
CA SER A 188 1.60 21.01 10.93
C SER A 188 0.17 21.19 10.39
N GLN A 189 -0.03 21.01 9.10
CA GLN A 189 -1.33 21.14 8.44
C GLN A 189 -2.16 19.84 8.50
N HIS A 190 -1.52 18.70 8.84
CA HIS A 190 -2.09 17.38 8.65
C HIS A 190 -2.21 16.53 9.92
N GLY A 191 -1.53 16.90 10.99
CA GLY A 191 -1.47 16.12 12.24
C GLY A 191 -2.85 15.74 12.78
N GLY A 192 -3.00 14.50 13.22
CA GLY A 192 -4.23 13.95 13.80
C GLY A 192 -5.34 13.65 12.77
N LYS A 193 -5.06 13.73 11.47
CA LYS A 193 -6.06 13.47 10.42
C LYS A 193 -5.96 12.04 9.89
N ALA A 194 -7.11 11.50 9.48
CA ALA A 194 -7.21 10.28 8.69
C ALA A 194 -7.74 10.64 7.29
N TYR A 195 -6.97 10.29 6.26
CA TYR A 195 -7.29 10.62 4.89
C TYR A 195 -7.64 9.37 4.09
N PRO A 196 -8.89 9.19 3.66
CA PRO A 196 -9.20 8.22 2.62
C PRO A 196 -8.55 8.68 1.31
N LEU A 197 -7.81 7.80 0.65
CA LEU A 197 -7.15 8.11 -0.61
C LEU A 197 -7.78 7.35 -1.75
N TYR A 198 -8.15 8.09 -2.79
CA TYR A 198 -8.81 7.58 -3.99
C TYR A 198 -8.09 8.05 -5.25
N GLY A 199 -8.24 7.27 -6.32
CA GLY A 199 -7.94 7.76 -7.66
C GLY A 199 -8.99 8.78 -8.14
N PRO A 200 -8.84 9.32 -9.35
CA PRO A 200 -9.66 10.45 -9.82
C PRO A 200 -11.08 10.05 -10.25
N VAL A 201 -11.29 8.78 -10.62
CA VAL A 201 -12.56 8.28 -11.17
C VAL A 201 -12.90 6.93 -10.57
N GLU A 202 -14.16 6.76 -10.24
CA GLU A 202 -14.74 5.54 -9.71
C GLU A 202 -15.19 4.58 -10.82
N PHE A 203 -14.83 3.32 -10.70
CA PHE A 203 -15.20 2.27 -11.64
C PHE A 203 -15.84 1.07 -10.92
N THR A 204 -16.72 0.36 -11.64
CA THR A 204 -16.97 -1.08 -11.39
C THR A 204 -15.88 -1.89 -12.10
N TYR A 205 -15.76 -3.18 -11.80
CA TYR A 205 -14.82 -4.04 -12.55
C TYR A 205 -15.22 -4.23 -14.03
N GLN A 206 -16.51 -4.12 -14.38
CA GLN A 206 -16.92 -4.00 -15.79
C GLN A 206 -16.33 -2.73 -16.41
N GLY A 207 -16.44 -1.57 -15.76
CA GLY A 207 -15.85 -0.33 -16.26
C GLY A 207 -14.33 -0.42 -16.40
N ILE A 208 -13.64 -1.10 -15.48
CA ILE A 208 -12.19 -1.36 -15.59
C ILE A 208 -11.89 -2.24 -16.81
N ALA A 209 -12.69 -3.30 -17.07
CA ALA A 209 -12.52 -4.14 -18.26
C ALA A 209 -12.73 -3.35 -19.57
N ASP A 210 -13.69 -2.41 -19.60
CA ASP A 210 -13.95 -1.55 -20.73
C ASP A 210 -12.75 -0.60 -20.99
N VAL A 211 -12.16 -0.04 -19.93
CA VAL A 211 -10.95 0.80 -20.04
C VAL A 211 -9.76 -0.03 -20.53
N LEU A 212 -9.55 -1.22 -19.97
CA LEU A 212 -8.50 -2.16 -20.40
C LEU A 212 -8.66 -2.49 -21.89
N SER A 213 -9.86 -2.83 -22.32
CA SER A 213 -10.16 -3.17 -23.72
C SER A 213 -9.81 -2.01 -24.66
N ARG A 214 -10.25 -0.82 -24.31
CA ARG A 214 -10.01 0.41 -25.09
C ARG A 214 -8.54 0.76 -25.17
N VAL A 215 -7.83 0.76 -24.04
CA VAL A 215 -6.41 1.16 -24.00
C VAL A 215 -5.51 0.12 -24.63
N LEU A 216 -5.79 -1.17 -24.42
CA LEU A 216 -4.96 -2.26 -24.95
C LEU A 216 -5.27 -2.60 -26.40
N GLY A 217 -6.44 -2.17 -26.93
CA GLY A 217 -6.88 -2.49 -28.29
C GLY A 217 -7.26 -3.96 -28.47
N LYS A 218 -7.64 -4.65 -27.39
CA LYS A 218 -8.11 -6.04 -27.40
C LYS A 218 -9.26 -6.21 -26.41
N GLU A 219 -10.15 -7.16 -26.67
CA GLU A 219 -11.26 -7.43 -25.77
C GLU A 219 -10.76 -8.01 -24.44
N VAL A 220 -11.24 -7.44 -23.32
CA VAL A 220 -11.08 -7.95 -21.97
C VAL A 220 -12.46 -8.08 -21.36
N GLN A 221 -12.90 -9.32 -21.12
CA GLN A 221 -14.24 -9.63 -20.60
C GLN A 221 -14.22 -9.71 -19.08
N TYR A 222 -15.07 -8.91 -18.44
CA TYR A 222 -15.34 -9.06 -17.01
C TYR A 222 -16.33 -10.20 -16.78
N LYS A 223 -16.04 -11.01 -15.78
CA LYS A 223 -16.99 -12.00 -15.24
C LYS A 223 -16.86 -12.08 -13.74
N GLN A 224 -17.97 -11.86 -13.05
CA GLN A 224 -18.01 -12.14 -11.62
C GLN A 224 -17.87 -13.64 -11.38
N VAL A 225 -16.94 -14.00 -10.50
CA VAL A 225 -16.71 -15.38 -10.05
C VAL A 225 -16.73 -15.43 -8.53
N SER A 226 -16.79 -16.61 -7.91
CA SER A 226 -16.57 -16.72 -6.48
C SER A 226 -15.11 -16.47 -6.13
N PHE A 227 -14.85 -16.11 -4.87
CA PHE A 227 -13.48 -15.93 -4.36
C PHE A 227 -12.64 -17.21 -4.56
N GLU A 228 -13.23 -18.38 -4.27
CA GLU A 228 -12.59 -19.68 -4.43
C GLU A 228 -12.25 -19.97 -5.89
N THR A 229 -13.15 -19.64 -6.81
CA THR A 229 -12.90 -19.80 -8.26
C THR A 229 -11.75 -18.91 -8.72
N MET A 230 -11.69 -17.65 -8.27
CA MET A 230 -10.57 -16.75 -8.58
C MET A 230 -9.24 -17.33 -8.11
N LEU A 231 -9.18 -17.86 -6.89
CA LEU A 231 -7.97 -18.46 -6.35
C LEU A 231 -7.53 -19.70 -7.13
N GLN A 232 -8.47 -20.57 -7.50
CA GLN A 232 -8.18 -21.75 -8.33
C GLN A 232 -7.60 -21.34 -9.68
N MET A 233 -8.16 -20.30 -10.31
CA MET A 233 -7.65 -19.77 -11.58
C MET A 233 -6.24 -19.18 -11.44
N MET A 234 -5.97 -18.44 -10.37
CA MET A 234 -4.64 -17.91 -10.09
C MET A 234 -3.61 -19.02 -9.83
N ALA A 235 -4.00 -20.07 -9.11
CA ALA A 235 -3.13 -21.23 -8.82
C ALA A 235 -2.86 -22.08 -10.07
N SER A 236 -3.88 -22.33 -10.90
CA SER A 236 -3.77 -23.17 -12.10
C SER A 236 -3.06 -22.48 -13.27
N GLY A 237 -3.07 -21.14 -13.29
CA GLY A 237 -2.45 -20.34 -14.36
C GLY A 237 -0.94 -20.41 -14.43
N GLY A 238 -0.25 -21.02 -13.46
CA GLY A 238 1.21 -21.28 -13.46
C GLY A 238 2.09 -20.05 -13.64
N GLN A 239 1.49 -18.87 -13.77
CA GLN A 239 2.18 -17.66 -14.15
C GLN A 239 2.58 -16.85 -12.89
N LYS A 240 3.87 -16.62 -12.79
CA LYS A 240 4.43 -15.70 -11.81
C LYS A 240 4.05 -14.26 -12.17
N PRO A 241 3.71 -13.38 -11.20
CA PRO A 241 3.65 -11.95 -11.45
C PRO A 241 4.91 -11.45 -12.15
N PRO A 242 4.85 -10.36 -12.93
CA PRO A 242 6.01 -9.82 -13.61
C PRO A 242 7.20 -9.66 -12.65
N ALA A 243 8.41 -9.97 -13.12
CA ALA A 243 9.61 -9.74 -12.35
C ALA A 243 9.70 -8.27 -11.94
N GLY A 244 9.88 -7.99 -10.65
CA GLY A 244 9.91 -6.62 -10.11
C GLY A 244 8.66 -6.19 -9.37
N HIS A 245 7.54 -6.94 -9.43
CA HIS A 245 6.37 -6.66 -8.62
C HIS A 245 6.50 -7.24 -7.21
N ASN A 246 6.36 -6.36 -6.23
CA ASN A 246 6.66 -6.65 -4.81
C ASN A 246 5.61 -7.50 -4.11
N ALA A 247 4.38 -7.54 -4.58
CA ALA A 247 3.32 -8.15 -3.83
C ALA A 247 3.40 -9.68 -3.77
N ARG A 248 4.06 -10.36 -4.72
CA ARG A 248 4.28 -11.80 -4.58
C ARG A 248 5.24 -12.13 -3.43
N ALA A 249 6.29 -11.32 -3.24
CA ALA A 249 7.17 -11.45 -2.07
C ALA A 249 6.39 -11.19 -0.79
N LEU A 250 5.47 -10.23 -0.79
CA LEU A 250 4.60 -9.93 0.32
C LEU A 250 3.60 -11.08 0.60
N TYR A 251 2.89 -11.57 -0.41
CA TYR A 251 1.86 -12.63 -0.24
C TYR A 251 2.44 -14.04 -0.09
N GLY A 252 3.57 -14.35 -0.71
CA GLY A 252 4.23 -15.66 -0.54
C GLY A 252 4.86 -15.87 0.85
N GLU A 253 5.17 -14.79 1.57
CA GLU A 253 5.65 -14.87 2.96
C GLU A 253 4.49 -14.98 3.98
N PHE A 254 3.26 -14.65 3.59
CA PHE A 254 2.08 -14.71 4.47
C PHE A 254 1.67 -16.15 4.84
N GLU A 255 1.92 -17.12 3.98
CA GLU A 255 1.61 -18.53 4.26
C GLU A 255 2.42 -19.10 5.44
N GLN A 256 3.52 -18.44 5.81
CA GLN A 256 4.42 -18.89 6.86
C GLN A 256 4.17 -18.26 8.24
N ALA A 257 3.36 -17.19 8.30
CA ALA A 257 3.02 -16.56 9.58
C ALA A 257 1.74 -17.19 10.16
N PRO A 258 1.80 -17.96 11.24
CA PRO A 258 0.61 -18.57 11.81
C PRO A 258 -0.33 -17.48 12.35
N ASP A 259 -1.52 -17.40 11.81
CA ASP A 259 -2.62 -16.70 12.49
C ASP A 259 -3.06 -17.57 13.67
N ARG A 260 -3.06 -17.03 14.87
CA ARG A 260 -3.55 -17.72 16.06
C ARG A 260 -5.08 -17.77 16.13
N ARG A 261 -5.77 -17.05 15.25
CA ARG A 261 -7.22 -17.03 15.14
C ARG A 261 -7.71 -18.23 14.33
N PRO A 262 -8.84 -18.87 14.69
CA PRO A 262 -9.39 -20.00 13.93
C PRO A 262 -9.82 -19.60 12.51
N GLY A 263 -9.63 -20.47 11.55
CA GLY A 263 -10.14 -20.28 10.19
C GLY A 263 -9.06 -20.36 9.10
N ASP A 264 -9.30 -19.63 8.00
CA ASP A 264 -8.35 -19.51 6.90
C ASP A 264 -7.04 -18.85 7.34
N SER A 265 -5.99 -18.96 6.53
CA SER A 265 -4.79 -18.15 6.75
C SER A 265 -5.15 -16.66 6.82
N PHE A 266 -4.38 -15.89 7.57
CA PHE A 266 -4.63 -14.45 7.78
C PHE A 266 -4.85 -13.69 6.46
N ALA A 267 -4.01 -13.95 5.46
CA ALA A 267 -4.10 -13.29 4.16
C ALA A 267 -5.36 -13.71 3.38
N MET A 268 -5.73 -15.00 3.43
CA MET A 268 -6.91 -15.49 2.73
C MET A 268 -8.20 -14.97 3.34
N GLN A 269 -8.28 -14.94 4.68
CA GLN A 269 -9.39 -14.35 5.41
C GLN A 269 -9.53 -12.87 5.04
N HIS A 270 -8.41 -12.12 5.03
CA HIS A 270 -8.41 -10.71 4.64
C HIS A 270 -8.94 -10.52 3.21
N LEU A 271 -8.42 -11.24 2.22
CA LEU A 271 -8.82 -11.09 0.82
C LEU A 271 -10.30 -11.42 0.60
N ARG A 272 -10.83 -12.41 1.31
CA ARG A 272 -12.26 -12.75 1.25
C ARG A 272 -13.14 -11.62 1.79
N GLU A 273 -12.80 -11.12 2.97
CA GLU A 273 -13.56 -10.03 3.60
C GLU A 273 -13.47 -8.72 2.81
N VAL A 274 -12.30 -8.45 2.23
CA VAL A 274 -12.09 -7.31 1.33
C VAL A 274 -12.98 -7.40 0.09
N ALA A 275 -13.17 -8.60 -0.48
CA ALA A 275 -14.09 -8.78 -1.60
C ALA A 275 -15.56 -8.50 -1.19
N ILE A 276 -15.95 -8.90 0.02
CA ILE A 276 -17.28 -8.61 0.58
C ILE A 276 -17.42 -7.10 0.85
N ASP A 277 -16.44 -6.48 1.49
CA ASP A 277 -16.41 -5.04 1.76
C ASP A 277 -16.50 -4.22 0.47
N HIS A 278 -15.84 -4.68 -0.59
CA HIS A 278 -15.91 -4.02 -1.90
C HIS A 278 -17.34 -4.09 -2.47
N GLN A 279 -17.99 -5.25 -2.43
CA GLN A 279 -19.38 -5.39 -2.87
C GLN A 279 -20.34 -4.52 -2.04
N ASN A 280 -20.04 -4.30 -0.76
CA ASN A 280 -20.81 -3.48 0.16
C ASN A 280 -20.48 -1.97 0.05
N GLY A 281 -19.62 -1.56 -0.89
CA GLY A 281 -19.32 -0.16 -1.15
C GLY A 281 -18.31 0.50 -0.20
N VAL A 282 -17.60 -0.27 0.64
CA VAL A 282 -16.58 0.29 1.57
C VAL A 282 -15.45 0.98 0.82
N PHE A 283 -15.17 0.54 -0.41
CA PHE A 283 -14.09 1.07 -1.25
C PHE A 283 -14.51 2.22 -2.17
N ALA A 284 -15.81 2.57 -2.17
CA ALA A 284 -16.36 3.61 -3.01
C ALA A 284 -15.97 5.00 -2.51
N GLY A 285 -15.79 5.93 -3.44
CA GLY A 285 -15.50 7.33 -3.17
C GLY A 285 -14.48 7.92 -4.13
N THR A 286 -14.45 9.24 -4.18
CA THR A 286 -13.44 10.07 -4.84
C THR A 286 -13.15 11.29 -3.99
N ASN A 287 -11.96 11.86 -4.10
CA ASN A 287 -11.60 13.16 -3.54
C ASN A 287 -10.43 13.77 -4.31
N ASP A 288 -10.03 14.97 -3.92
CA ASP A 288 -8.95 15.75 -4.50
C ASP A 288 -7.65 15.75 -3.67
N LEU A 289 -7.54 14.87 -2.68
CA LEU A 289 -6.40 14.86 -1.74
C LEU A 289 -5.06 14.60 -2.42
N VAL A 290 -5.04 13.81 -3.50
CA VAL A 290 -3.82 13.60 -4.29
C VAL A 290 -3.33 14.90 -4.91
N GLU A 291 -4.23 15.72 -5.44
CA GLU A 291 -3.90 17.02 -6.03
C GLU A 291 -3.60 18.06 -4.95
N THR A 292 -4.45 18.19 -3.95
CA THR A 292 -4.35 19.25 -2.93
C THR A 292 -3.15 19.09 -2.00
N ILE A 293 -2.76 17.85 -1.69
CA ILE A 293 -1.60 17.55 -0.83
C ILE A 293 -0.38 17.18 -1.68
N GLY A 294 -0.56 16.36 -2.71
CA GLY A 294 0.52 15.87 -3.56
C GLY A 294 0.95 16.85 -4.66
N GLY A 295 0.15 17.88 -4.92
CA GLY A 295 0.49 18.99 -5.82
C GLY A 295 0.15 18.79 -7.30
N TRP A 296 -0.29 17.60 -7.71
CA TRP A 296 -0.66 17.28 -9.10
C TRP A 296 -1.92 16.39 -9.13
N PRO A 297 -2.73 16.48 -10.20
CA PRO A 297 -3.87 15.59 -10.36
C PRO A 297 -3.50 14.11 -10.25
N ALA A 298 -4.40 13.30 -9.73
CA ALA A 298 -4.21 11.87 -9.61
C ALA A 298 -4.09 11.19 -10.98
N THR A 299 -3.28 10.15 -11.07
CA THR A 299 -3.08 9.35 -12.28
C THR A 299 -4.38 8.67 -12.68
N THR A 300 -4.83 8.87 -13.92
CA THR A 300 -6.01 8.18 -14.45
C THR A 300 -5.74 6.70 -14.68
N LEU A 301 -6.78 5.89 -14.67
CA LEU A 301 -6.65 4.45 -14.94
C LEU A 301 -6.08 4.19 -16.34
N GLU A 302 -6.47 5.00 -17.34
CA GLU A 302 -5.93 4.95 -18.69
C GLU A 302 -4.43 5.20 -18.73
N ALA A 303 -3.96 6.25 -18.06
CA ALA A 303 -2.55 6.59 -18.01
C ALA A 303 -1.74 5.50 -17.28
N PHE A 304 -2.29 4.93 -16.21
CA PHE A 304 -1.66 3.81 -15.52
C PHE A 304 -1.53 2.57 -16.41
N ILE A 305 -2.60 2.17 -17.11
CA ILE A 305 -2.59 1.02 -18.01
C ILE A 305 -1.61 1.26 -19.17
N ASP A 306 -1.59 2.45 -19.73
CA ASP A 306 -0.70 2.80 -20.84
C ASP A 306 0.77 2.75 -20.42
N LYS A 307 1.11 3.31 -19.26
CA LYS A 307 2.44 3.23 -18.63
C LYS A 307 2.91 1.78 -18.45
N HIS A 308 2.01 0.89 -18.10
CA HIS A 308 2.29 -0.52 -17.81
C HIS A 308 1.86 -1.46 -18.95
N ARG A 309 1.65 -0.95 -20.14
CA ARG A 309 1.13 -1.69 -21.32
C ARG A 309 1.86 -3.01 -21.57
N ALA A 310 3.18 -3.02 -21.43
CA ALA A 310 4.00 -4.21 -21.63
C ALA A 310 3.67 -5.37 -20.66
N ALA A 311 3.12 -5.07 -19.48
CA ALA A 311 2.71 -6.10 -18.54
C ALA A 311 1.40 -6.79 -18.97
N PHE A 312 0.57 -6.10 -19.77
CA PHE A 312 -0.75 -6.55 -20.21
C PHE A 312 -0.79 -7.05 -21.67
N ALA A 313 0.32 -6.89 -22.40
CA ALA A 313 0.46 -7.33 -23.79
C ALA A 313 0.60 -8.84 -23.94
#